data_69cb50bfe615c87d46737d20199c7011
#
_entry.id   69cb50bfe615c87d46737d20199c7011
#
_cell.length_a   1.000
_cell.length_b   1.000
_cell.length_c   1.000
_cell.angle_alpha   90.00
_cell.angle_beta   90.00
_cell.angle_gamma   90.00
#
_symmetry.space_group_name_H-M   'P 1'
#
loop_
_entity.id
_entity.type
_entity.pdbx_description
1 polymer ?
#
loop_
_entity_poly.entity_id
_entity_poly.type
_entity_poly.pdbx_seq_one_letter_code
_entity_poly.pdbx_strand_id
1 'polypeptide(L)'
;MTASSDWIVSAGTLVLASAAIVSARYAAVTLKASNDVLEAATKQAAATEKLADVTHAMFLASSLPLLADVPQHRAGDGNTDHVTELVAQIHQVKNGGVSISVPTRNVGTGPAIIKSVAFGDIDGTGNGIRGSTSNKVVPSGETTLMLTNNEGESDSGSPRLAELTTRQFRAIVDYSDYSGQQNRRTVIYIIPNGGHLFLRGVDVHECDAKWNIVGSPVITNRN
;
A
#
# COMPACT_ATOMS: atom_id res chain seq x y z
N MET A 1 -63.71 9.70 -72.18
CA MET A 1 -63.77 9.85 -70.70
C MET A 1 -62.46 9.39 -70.06
N THR A 2 -61.29 9.92 -70.40
CA THR A 2 -59.97 9.45 -69.88
C THR A 2 -59.21 10.59 -69.21
N ALA A 3 -59.60 11.85 -69.35
CA ALA A 3 -58.80 12.97 -68.83
C ALA A 3 -58.89 13.14 -67.29
N SER A 4 -59.87 12.60 -66.61
CA SER A 4 -60.07 12.81 -65.17
C SER A 4 -59.22 11.80 -64.31
N SER A 5 -58.87 10.65 -64.84
CA SER A 5 -58.07 9.65 -64.13
C SER A 5 -56.57 10.06 -64.10
N ASP A 6 -56.06 10.65 -65.13
CA ASP A 6 -54.66 11.06 -65.24
C ASP A 6 -54.31 12.21 -64.30
N TRP A 7 -55.26 13.10 -64.03
CA TRP A 7 -55.07 14.22 -63.10
C TRP A 7 -55.03 13.73 -61.66
N ILE A 8 -55.84 12.72 -61.26
CA ILE A 8 -55.86 12.12 -59.90
C ILE A 8 -54.58 11.42 -59.70
N VAL A 9 -54.06 10.64 -60.64
CA VAL A 9 -52.79 9.93 -60.54
C VAL A 9 -51.62 10.89 -60.42
N SER A 10 -51.61 11.98 -61.20
CA SER A 10 -50.55 13.00 -61.14
C SER A 10 -50.58 13.77 -59.83
N ALA A 11 -51.70 14.09 -59.25
CA ALA A 11 -51.81 14.73 -57.94
C ALA A 11 -51.37 13.80 -56.81
N GLY A 12 -51.74 12.51 -56.89
CA GLY A 12 -51.34 11.51 -55.93
C GLY A 12 -49.82 11.27 -55.91
N THR A 13 -49.19 11.27 -57.11
CA THR A 13 -47.70 11.12 -57.17
C THR A 13 -46.96 12.32 -56.62
N LEU A 14 -47.49 13.53 -56.81
CA LEU A 14 -46.94 14.78 -56.30
C LEU A 14 -47.01 14.85 -54.78
N VAL A 15 -48.08 14.38 -54.15
CA VAL A 15 -48.26 14.31 -52.73
C VAL A 15 -47.28 13.24 -52.11
N LEU A 16 -47.17 12.07 -52.74
CA LEU A 16 -46.22 11.04 -52.30
C LEU A 16 -44.77 11.50 -52.41
N ALA A 17 -44.41 12.20 -53.52
CA ALA A 17 -43.07 12.73 -53.70
C ALA A 17 -42.70 13.78 -52.62
N SER A 18 -43.66 14.68 -52.34
CA SER A 18 -43.46 15.70 -51.29
C SER A 18 -43.32 15.09 -49.88
N ALA A 19 -44.15 14.08 -49.57
CA ALA A 19 -44.03 13.33 -48.30
C ALA A 19 -42.70 12.59 -48.16
N ALA A 20 -42.19 12.00 -49.26
CA ALA A 20 -40.89 11.32 -49.29
C ALA A 20 -39.73 12.32 -49.04
N ILE A 21 -39.78 13.51 -49.60
CA ILE A 21 -38.76 14.57 -49.40
C ILE A 21 -38.76 15.05 -47.96
N VAL A 22 -39.92 15.27 -47.37
CA VAL A 22 -40.05 15.67 -45.97
C VAL A 22 -39.50 14.57 -45.04
N SER A 23 -39.90 13.33 -45.26
CA SER A 23 -39.39 12.19 -44.51
C SER A 23 -37.89 12.02 -44.60
N ALA A 24 -37.31 12.19 -45.79
CA ALA A 24 -35.87 12.16 -45.99
C ALA A 24 -35.11 13.26 -45.23
N ARG A 25 -35.67 14.48 -45.22
CA ARG A 25 -35.12 15.59 -44.45
C ARG A 25 -35.18 15.33 -42.95
N TYR A 26 -36.30 14.82 -42.43
CA TYR A 26 -36.42 14.44 -41.02
C TYR A 26 -35.41 13.34 -40.64
N ALA A 27 -35.28 12.32 -41.47
CA ALA A 27 -34.31 11.28 -41.26
C ALA A 27 -32.87 11.81 -41.24
N ALA A 28 -32.50 12.73 -42.11
CA ALA A 28 -31.19 13.36 -42.14
C ALA A 28 -30.89 14.18 -40.86
N VAL A 29 -31.90 14.94 -40.40
CA VAL A 29 -31.77 15.74 -39.16
C VAL A 29 -31.64 14.84 -37.91
N THR A 30 -32.45 13.77 -37.82
CA THR A 30 -32.38 12.84 -36.70
C THR A 30 -31.06 12.05 -36.71
N LEU A 31 -30.55 11.68 -37.86
CA LEU A 31 -29.28 10.98 -38.01
C LEU A 31 -28.11 11.88 -37.56
N LYS A 32 -28.14 13.17 -37.94
CA LYS A 32 -27.14 14.13 -37.48
C LYS A 32 -27.20 14.32 -35.96
N ALA A 33 -28.39 14.54 -35.39
CA ALA A 33 -28.55 14.65 -33.93
C ALA A 33 -28.09 13.38 -33.17
N SER A 34 -28.38 12.21 -33.74
CA SER A 34 -27.89 10.93 -33.16
C SER A 34 -26.37 10.82 -33.19
N ASN A 35 -25.71 11.26 -34.27
CA ASN A 35 -24.25 11.26 -34.35
C ASN A 35 -23.63 12.27 -33.38
N ASP A 36 -24.23 13.44 -33.21
CA ASP A 36 -23.75 14.45 -32.24
C ASP A 36 -23.87 13.93 -30.81
N VAL A 37 -24.94 13.20 -30.46
CA VAL A 37 -25.14 12.55 -29.17
C VAL A 37 -24.10 11.41 -28.95
N LEU A 38 -23.83 10.62 -29.99
CA LEU A 38 -22.86 9.55 -29.92
C LEU A 38 -21.45 10.10 -29.69
N GLU A 39 -21.08 11.16 -30.38
CA GLU A 39 -19.80 11.84 -30.19
C GLU A 39 -19.67 12.44 -28.78
N ALA A 40 -20.72 13.07 -28.27
CA ALA A 40 -20.75 13.56 -26.90
C ALA A 40 -20.61 12.41 -25.86
N ALA A 41 -21.32 11.31 -26.07
CA ALA A 41 -21.25 10.13 -25.21
C ALA A 41 -19.86 9.50 -25.21
N THR A 42 -19.18 9.39 -26.35
CA THR A 42 -17.82 8.88 -26.45
C THR A 42 -16.81 9.80 -25.74
N LYS A 43 -16.95 11.12 -25.87
CA LYS A 43 -16.12 12.09 -25.12
C LYS A 43 -16.34 11.98 -23.61
N GLN A 44 -17.59 11.82 -23.19
CA GLN A 44 -17.94 11.64 -21.78
C GLN A 44 -17.38 10.33 -21.21
N ALA A 45 -17.46 9.23 -21.96
CA ALA A 45 -16.87 7.96 -21.55
C ALA A 45 -15.35 8.06 -21.36
N ALA A 46 -14.65 8.68 -22.32
CA ALA A 46 -13.20 8.89 -22.20
C ALA A 46 -12.81 9.81 -21.03
N ALA A 47 -13.62 10.84 -20.74
CA ALA A 47 -13.41 11.70 -19.58
C ALA A 47 -13.63 10.95 -18.25
N THR A 48 -14.65 10.07 -18.21
CA THR A 48 -14.94 9.24 -17.03
C THR A 48 -13.83 8.22 -16.76
N GLU A 49 -13.30 7.60 -17.82
CA GLU A 49 -12.16 6.69 -17.71
C GLU A 49 -10.92 7.39 -17.12
N LYS A 50 -10.57 8.57 -17.65
CA LYS A 50 -9.47 9.36 -17.09
C LYS A 50 -9.71 9.77 -15.65
N LEU A 51 -10.94 10.12 -15.28
CA LEU A 51 -11.27 10.47 -13.89
C LEU A 51 -11.13 9.24 -12.97
N ALA A 52 -11.53 8.06 -13.43
CA ALA A 52 -11.36 6.81 -12.69
C ALA A 52 -9.87 6.50 -12.46
N ASP A 53 -9.01 6.66 -13.48
CA ASP A 53 -7.57 6.46 -13.38
C ASP A 53 -6.94 7.44 -12.38
N VAL A 54 -7.28 8.73 -12.45
CA VAL A 54 -6.78 9.75 -11.52
C VAL A 54 -7.25 9.46 -10.10
N THR A 55 -8.52 9.08 -9.91
CA THR A 55 -9.08 8.76 -8.61
C THR A 55 -8.39 7.52 -8.01
N HIS A 56 -8.16 6.50 -8.84
CA HIS A 56 -7.43 5.30 -8.44
C HIS A 56 -5.97 5.63 -8.06
N ALA A 57 -5.28 6.45 -8.84
CA ALA A 57 -3.92 6.89 -8.52
C ALA A 57 -3.87 7.71 -7.22
N MET A 58 -4.84 8.61 -6.99
CA MET A 58 -4.96 9.37 -5.74
C MET A 58 -5.25 8.45 -4.55
N PHE A 59 -6.13 7.45 -4.72
CA PHE A 59 -6.41 6.46 -3.68
C PHE A 59 -5.15 5.67 -3.32
N LEU A 60 -4.41 5.17 -4.29
CA LEU A 60 -3.14 4.47 -4.06
C LEU A 60 -2.13 5.38 -3.37
N ALA A 61 -2.00 6.64 -3.79
CA ALA A 61 -1.08 7.58 -3.15
C ALA A 61 -1.48 7.94 -1.72
N SER A 62 -2.77 8.00 -1.42
CA SER A 62 -3.28 8.31 -0.07
C SER A 62 -3.30 7.10 0.88
N SER A 63 -3.23 5.88 0.37
CA SER A 63 -3.31 4.63 1.15
C SER A 63 -1.94 4.02 1.46
N LEU A 64 -0.90 4.84 1.53
CA LEU A 64 0.46 4.36 1.76
C LEU A 64 0.66 3.87 3.18
N PRO A 65 1.06 2.61 3.39
CA PRO A 65 1.50 2.13 4.69
C PRO A 65 2.88 2.70 5.04
N LEU A 66 3.06 3.01 6.31
CA LEU A 66 4.33 3.50 6.84
C LEU A 66 4.59 2.86 8.20
N LEU A 67 5.41 1.83 8.25
CA LEU A 67 5.83 1.24 9.51
C LEU A 67 6.96 2.08 10.12
N ALA A 68 6.76 2.54 11.34
CA ALA A 68 7.74 3.27 12.13
C ALA A 68 7.85 2.64 13.52
N ASP A 69 8.87 3.08 14.27
CA ASP A 69 9.00 2.70 15.65
C ASP A 69 7.84 3.22 16.51
N VAL A 70 7.56 2.53 17.58
CA VAL A 70 6.65 3.05 18.61
C VAL A 70 7.48 3.95 19.52
N PRO A 71 7.05 5.22 19.77
CA PRO A 71 7.72 6.07 20.72
C PRO A 71 7.80 5.37 22.08
N GLN A 72 9.01 5.19 22.57
CA GLN A 72 9.23 4.68 23.93
C GLN A 72 8.77 5.78 24.90
N HIS A 73 7.63 5.61 25.52
CA HIS A 73 7.32 6.40 26.71
C HIS A 73 8.30 5.97 27.80
N ARG A 74 9.18 6.86 28.21
CA ARG A 74 9.98 6.66 29.42
C ARG A 74 9.00 6.36 30.55
N ALA A 75 9.11 5.18 31.13
CA ALA A 75 8.54 4.89 32.42
C ALA A 75 9.21 5.80 33.44
N GLY A 76 8.64 6.97 33.66
CA GLY A 76 9.28 8.03 34.45
C GLY A 76 8.36 8.74 35.40
N ASP A 77 7.07 8.44 35.45
CA ASP A 77 6.19 9.02 36.48
C ASP A 77 5.15 7.97 36.88
N GLY A 78 5.42 7.39 38.05
CA GLY A 78 4.71 6.28 38.65
C GLY A 78 3.25 6.54 38.98
N ASN A 79 2.39 6.65 38.02
CA ASN A 79 0.95 6.57 38.22
C ASN A 79 0.16 6.30 36.93
N THR A 80 0.43 5.21 36.23
CA THR A 80 -0.49 4.71 35.19
C THR A 80 -0.60 3.20 35.29
N ASP A 81 -1.53 2.75 36.12
CA ASP A 81 -2.12 1.42 36.01
C ASP A 81 -2.69 1.29 34.59
N HIS A 82 -2.19 0.32 33.82
CA HIS A 82 -2.69 -0.10 32.50
C HIS A 82 -2.07 0.46 31.20
N VAL A 83 -0.90 1.00 31.18
CA VAL A 83 -0.19 1.10 29.90
C VAL A 83 0.73 -0.13 29.76
N THR A 84 0.31 -1.08 28.95
CA THR A 84 1.21 -2.14 28.47
C THR A 84 2.23 -1.44 27.58
N GLU A 85 3.37 -1.08 28.13
CA GLU A 85 4.45 -0.40 27.42
C GLU A 85 4.94 -1.36 26.31
N LEU A 86 4.60 -1.01 25.07
CA LEU A 86 5.18 -1.64 23.91
C LEU A 86 6.61 -1.14 23.75
N VAL A 87 7.53 -1.75 24.48
CA VAL A 87 8.95 -1.42 24.45
C VAL A 87 9.69 -2.57 23.77
N ALA A 88 10.77 -2.27 23.07
CA ALA A 88 11.65 -3.30 22.58
C ALA A 88 12.26 -4.08 23.77
N GLN A 89 12.13 -5.39 23.77
CA GLN A 89 12.47 -6.24 24.91
C GLN A 89 13.29 -7.45 24.49
N ILE A 90 14.14 -7.89 25.42
CA ILE A 90 14.85 -9.16 25.34
C ILE A 90 14.12 -10.13 26.27
N HIS A 91 13.65 -11.23 25.73
CA HIS A 91 13.00 -12.30 26.50
C HIS A 91 13.92 -13.50 26.59
N GLN A 92 14.10 -14.02 27.79
CA GLN A 92 14.73 -15.33 27.99
C GLN A 92 13.69 -16.43 27.74
N VAL A 93 14.04 -17.36 26.87
CA VAL A 93 13.19 -18.50 26.55
C VAL A 93 13.60 -19.71 27.45
N LYS A 94 12.61 -20.58 27.74
CA LYS A 94 12.77 -21.72 28.70
C LYS A 94 14.00 -22.61 28.50
N ASN A 95 14.58 -22.64 27.29
CA ASN A 95 15.75 -23.46 26.95
C ASN A 95 17.08 -22.69 26.99
N GLY A 96 17.14 -21.55 27.69
CA GLY A 96 18.33 -20.69 27.73
C GLY A 96 18.55 -19.84 26.48
N GLY A 97 17.64 -19.91 25.53
CA GLY A 97 17.65 -19.05 24.34
C GLY A 97 17.18 -17.63 24.65
N VAL A 98 17.47 -16.72 23.74
CA VAL A 98 17.06 -15.32 23.79
C VAL A 98 16.13 -15.01 22.64
N SER A 99 15.03 -14.31 22.91
CA SER A 99 14.14 -13.76 21.88
C SER A 99 14.11 -12.24 22.01
N ILE A 100 14.10 -11.55 20.89
CA ILE A 100 13.98 -10.10 20.83
C ILE A 100 12.60 -9.77 20.27
N SER A 101 11.90 -8.84 20.91
CA SER A 101 10.66 -8.25 20.40
C SER A 101 10.85 -6.75 20.16
N VAL A 102 10.45 -6.28 18.98
CA VAL A 102 10.50 -4.87 18.59
C VAL A 102 9.11 -4.43 18.14
N PRO A 103 8.46 -3.53 18.88
CA PRO A 103 7.17 -3.00 18.48
C PRO A 103 7.33 -2.05 17.29
N THR A 104 6.42 -2.16 16.33
CA THR A 104 6.40 -1.33 15.13
C THR A 104 4.98 -0.91 14.85
N ARG A 105 4.74 0.38 14.66
CA ARG A 105 3.43 0.95 14.41
C ARG A 105 3.27 1.36 12.96
N ASN A 106 2.11 1.08 12.39
CA ASN A 106 1.74 1.62 11.09
C ASN A 106 1.19 3.05 11.27
N VAL A 107 2.01 4.04 10.99
CA VAL A 107 1.63 5.47 11.01
C VAL A 107 1.15 5.98 9.66
N GLY A 108 1.17 5.13 8.64
CA GLY A 108 0.61 5.42 7.33
C GLY A 108 -0.91 5.31 7.30
N THR A 109 -1.50 5.72 6.20
CA THR A 109 -2.96 5.75 6.00
C THR A 109 -3.54 4.43 5.52
N GLY A 110 -2.73 3.58 4.87
CA GLY A 110 -3.14 2.27 4.38
C GLY A 110 -2.61 1.10 5.21
N PRO A 111 -3.16 -0.11 5.04
CA PRO A 111 -2.67 -1.31 5.72
C PRO A 111 -1.30 -1.72 5.19
N ALA A 112 -0.40 -2.12 6.09
CA ALA A 112 0.90 -2.70 5.75
C ALA A 112 0.80 -4.23 5.72
N ILE A 113 1.18 -4.84 4.59
CA ILE A 113 1.25 -6.30 4.44
C ILE A 113 2.70 -6.73 4.60
N ILE A 114 3.03 -7.34 5.73
CA ILE A 114 4.40 -7.73 6.04
C ILE A 114 4.80 -8.95 5.22
N LYS A 115 5.96 -8.85 4.57
CA LYS A 115 6.54 -9.88 3.72
C LYS A 115 7.67 -10.62 4.43
N SER A 116 8.57 -9.86 5.07
CA SER A 116 9.68 -10.46 5.81
C SER A 116 10.08 -9.60 7.00
N VAL A 117 10.69 -10.25 8.00
CA VAL A 117 11.35 -9.61 9.12
C VAL A 117 12.72 -10.24 9.28
N ALA A 118 13.73 -9.42 9.54
CA ALA A 118 15.08 -9.87 9.82
C ALA A 118 15.73 -8.98 10.89
N PHE A 119 16.66 -9.57 11.62
CA PHE A 119 17.52 -8.89 12.59
C PHE A 119 18.97 -9.12 12.19
N GLY A 120 19.81 -8.10 12.24
CA GLY A 120 21.20 -8.24 11.82
C GLY A 120 22.08 -7.10 12.29
N ASP A 121 23.38 -7.25 12.06
CA ASP A 121 24.38 -6.23 12.40
C ASP A 121 24.14 -4.93 11.63
N ILE A 122 24.55 -3.80 12.22
CA ILE A 122 24.42 -2.48 11.59
C ILE A 122 25.16 -2.44 10.24
N ASP A 123 26.32 -3.06 10.14
CA ASP A 123 27.18 -3.01 8.96
C ASP A 123 26.68 -3.88 7.78
N GLY A 124 25.64 -4.68 8.01
CA GLY A 124 25.01 -5.49 6.95
C GLY A 124 25.85 -6.66 6.44
N THR A 125 27.00 -6.94 7.06
CA THR A 125 27.95 -7.96 6.64
C THR A 125 27.59 -9.38 7.10
N GLY A 126 26.67 -9.52 8.05
CA GLY A 126 26.25 -10.80 8.61
C GLY A 126 24.96 -11.33 7.96
N ASN A 127 24.80 -12.65 7.92
CA ASN A 127 23.52 -13.29 7.64
C ASN A 127 22.53 -12.90 8.73
N GLY A 128 21.50 -12.14 8.37
CA GLY A 128 20.47 -11.72 9.31
C GLY A 128 19.73 -12.93 9.91
N ILE A 129 19.32 -12.79 11.16
CA ILE A 129 18.41 -13.75 11.81
C ILE A 129 17.00 -13.47 11.27
N ARG A 130 16.34 -14.50 10.78
CA ARG A 130 14.95 -14.39 10.37
C ARG A 130 14.05 -14.15 11.57
N GLY A 131 13.11 -13.24 11.38
CA GLY A 131 12.09 -12.95 12.36
C GLY A 131 10.68 -13.30 11.87
N SER A 132 9.73 -13.12 12.75
CA SER A 132 8.30 -13.21 12.49
C SER A 132 7.59 -11.95 13.01
N THR A 133 6.30 -11.84 12.74
CA THR A 133 5.45 -10.79 13.31
C THR A 133 4.24 -11.41 13.97
N SER A 134 3.69 -10.73 14.96
CA SER A 134 2.42 -11.12 15.56
C SER A 134 1.27 -11.05 14.54
N ASN A 135 1.30 -10.08 13.62
CA ASN A 135 0.29 -9.88 12.59
C ASN A 135 0.95 -9.69 11.23
N LYS A 136 0.49 -10.42 10.21
CA LYS A 136 0.96 -10.24 8.82
C LYS A 136 0.37 -9.01 8.14
N VAL A 137 -0.78 -8.56 8.58
CA VAL A 137 -1.44 -7.33 8.09
C VAL A 137 -1.57 -6.39 9.27
N VAL A 138 -1.03 -5.18 9.13
CA VAL A 138 -1.05 -4.15 10.17
C VAL A 138 -1.88 -2.98 9.66
N PRO A 139 -3.13 -2.82 10.14
CA PRO A 139 -3.97 -1.68 9.81
C PRO A 139 -3.31 -0.34 10.17
N SER A 140 -3.81 0.75 9.58
CA SER A 140 -3.39 2.10 9.94
C SER A 140 -3.62 2.38 11.43
N GLY A 141 -2.62 2.95 12.08
CA GLY A 141 -2.65 3.27 13.51
C GLY A 141 -2.35 2.11 14.45
N GLU A 142 -2.35 0.86 13.96
CA GLU A 142 -2.09 -0.32 14.79
C GLU A 142 -0.61 -0.66 14.91
N THR A 143 -0.29 -1.42 15.95
CA THR A 143 1.06 -1.87 16.27
C THR A 143 1.18 -3.38 16.07
N THR A 144 2.31 -3.83 15.54
CA THR A 144 2.71 -5.23 15.49
C THR A 144 4.03 -5.43 16.21
N LEU A 145 4.27 -6.64 16.70
CA LEU A 145 5.56 -7.01 17.28
C LEU A 145 6.38 -7.77 16.24
N MET A 146 7.58 -7.29 15.97
CA MET A 146 8.60 -8.06 15.26
C MET A 146 9.33 -8.94 16.28
N LEU A 147 9.39 -10.22 16.02
CA LEU A 147 9.93 -11.22 16.93
C LEU A 147 11.06 -11.96 16.24
N THR A 148 12.16 -12.23 16.96
CA THR A 148 13.14 -13.22 16.48
C THR A 148 12.54 -14.59 16.64
N ASN A 149 12.54 -15.39 15.56
CA ASN A 149 12.16 -16.79 15.66
C ASN A 149 13.31 -17.57 16.32
N ASN A 150 13.05 -18.03 17.52
CA ASN A 150 13.87 -19.04 18.14
C ASN A 150 13.34 -20.42 17.70
N GLU A 151 13.34 -20.67 16.36
CA GLU A 151 13.03 -22.01 15.85
C GLU A 151 14.19 -22.91 16.26
N GLY A 152 13.84 -23.79 17.16
CA GLY A 152 14.69 -24.65 17.91
C GLY A 152 15.79 -25.32 17.11
N GLU A 153 16.86 -25.63 17.80
CA GLU A 153 17.80 -26.72 17.54
C GLU A 153 18.64 -26.70 16.26
N SER A 154 18.68 -25.68 15.43
CA SER A 154 19.82 -25.61 14.54
C SER A 154 20.97 -24.87 15.22
N ASP A 155 22.04 -25.57 15.45
CA ASP A 155 23.30 -25.20 16.14
C ASP A 155 23.93 -23.85 15.76
N SER A 156 23.40 -23.12 14.83
CA SER A 156 23.99 -21.89 14.30
C SER A 156 23.31 -20.59 14.72
N GLY A 157 22.15 -20.63 15.36
CA GLY A 157 21.35 -19.43 15.65
C GLY A 157 21.56 -18.83 17.05
N SER A 158 21.72 -19.63 18.06
CA SER A 158 21.77 -19.18 19.45
C SER A 158 22.94 -18.24 19.80
N PRO A 159 24.19 -18.48 19.38
CA PRO A 159 25.29 -17.58 19.71
C PRO A 159 25.14 -16.21 19.05
N ARG A 160 24.61 -16.14 17.82
CA ARG A 160 24.42 -14.87 17.10
C ARG A 160 23.36 -13.98 17.76
N LEU A 161 22.29 -14.55 18.29
CA LEU A 161 21.27 -13.77 18.97
C LEU A 161 21.81 -13.19 20.29
N ALA A 162 22.58 -13.96 21.05
CA ALA A 162 23.27 -13.47 22.24
C ALA A 162 24.26 -12.34 21.91
N GLU A 163 24.94 -12.42 20.77
CA GLU A 163 25.81 -11.35 20.30
C GLU A 163 25.04 -10.07 19.95
N LEU A 164 23.85 -10.16 19.34
CA LEU A 164 23.01 -8.99 19.05
C LEU A 164 22.58 -8.26 20.33
N THR A 165 22.48 -8.96 21.47
CA THR A 165 22.12 -8.30 22.74
C THR A 165 23.26 -7.49 23.36
N THR A 166 24.49 -7.63 22.86
CA THR A 166 25.69 -6.93 23.40
C THR A 166 26.17 -5.78 22.51
N ARG A 167 25.74 -5.70 21.29
CA ARG A 167 26.16 -4.65 20.33
C ARG A 167 24.94 -4.04 19.59
N GLN A 168 25.18 -2.91 18.96
CA GLN A 168 24.15 -2.27 18.15
C GLN A 168 23.74 -3.17 16.98
N PHE A 169 22.44 -3.31 16.77
CA PHE A 169 21.87 -4.09 15.68
C PHE A 169 20.71 -3.36 15.03
N ARG A 170 20.21 -3.92 13.95
CA ARG A 170 19.04 -3.40 13.24
C ARG A 170 17.96 -4.46 13.12
N ALA A 171 16.71 -4.02 13.25
CA ALA A 171 15.54 -4.79 12.84
C ALA A 171 15.06 -4.26 11.49
N ILE A 172 14.79 -5.16 10.56
CA ILE A 172 14.40 -4.84 9.20
C ILE A 172 13.04 -5.47 8.97
N VAL A 173 12.10 -4.68 8.46
CA VAL A 173 10.79 -5.18 8.04
C VAL A 173 10.51 -4.77 6.60
N ASP A 174 10.24 -5.77 5.76
CA ASP A 174 9.80 -5.59 4.39
C ASP A 174 8.28 -5.71 4.33
N TYR A 175 7.62 -4.74 3.74
CA TYR A 175 6.16 -4.72 3.63
C TYR A 175 5.72 -4.05 2.34
N SER A 176 4.51 -4.36 1.92
CA SER A 176 3.87 -3.73 0.77
C SER A 176 2.54 -3.08 1.17
N ASP A 177 2.02 -2.24 0.30
CA ASP A 177 0.64 -1.81 0.34
C ASP A 177 -0.31 -2.99 0.00
N TYR A 178 -1.62 -2.75 0.10
CA TYR A 178 -2.64 -3.75 -0.22
C TYR A 178 -2.58 -4.21 -1.68
N SER A 179 -2.21 -3.31 -2.61
CA SER A 179 -2.10 -3.63 -4.04
C SER A 179 -0.87 -4.47 -4.38
N GLY A 180 0.13 -4.51 -3.50
CA GLY A 180 1.43 -5.13 -3.75
C GLY A 180 2.31 -4.37 -4.74
N GLN A 181 1.92 -3.16 -5.13
CA GLN A 181 2.67 -2.34 -6.09
C GLN A 181 3.76 -1.52 -5.42
N GLN A 182 3.58 -1.16 -4.16
CA GLN A 182 4.54 -0.36 -3.42
C GLN A 182 5.22 -1.17 -2.34
N ASN A 183 6.46 -1.51 -2.59
CA ASN A 183 7.30 -2.22 -1.64
C ASN A 183 8.12 -1.23 -0.82
N ARG A 184 8.17 -1.44 0.48
CA ARG A 184 8.92 -0.61 1.43
C ARG A 184 9.70 -1.44 2.41
N ARG A 185 10.79 -0.87 2.87
CA ARG A 185 11.65 -1.43 3.92
C ARG A 185 11.81 -0.42 5.02
N THR A 186 11.43 -0.79 6.23
CA THR A 186 11.78 -0.04 7.43
C THR A 186 12.97 -0.68 8.11
N VAL A 187 13.97 0.13 8.43
CA VAL A 187 15.17 -0.26 9.19
C VAL A 187 15.14 0.47 10.52
N ILE A 188 15.07 -0.27 11.61
CA ILE A 188 15.06 0.26 12.98
C ILE A 188 16.40 -0.05 13.61
N TYR A 189 17.10 0.99 14.06
CA TYR A 189 18.41 0.89 14.71
C TYR A 189 18.22 0.75 16.21
N ILE A 190 18.84 -0.25 16.80
CA ILE A 190 18.65 -0.64 18.21
C ILE A 190 19.99 -0.70 18.90
N ILE A 191 20.06 -0.12 20.09
CA ILE A 191 21.24 -0.12 20.98
C ILE A 191 20.89 -0.82 22.26
N PRO A 192 21.51 -1.98 22.57
CA PRO A 192 21.40 -2.60 23.87
C PRO A 192 22.19 -1.79 24.92
N ASN A 193 21.59 -1.59 26.07
CA ASN A 193 22.26 -0.98 27.22
C ASN A 193 21.68 -1.51 28.54
N GLY A 194 22.51 -2.19 29.33
CA GLY A 194 22.12 -2.69 30.66
C GLY A 194 20.93 -3.66 30.67
N GLY A 195 20.78 -4.49 29.62
CA GLY A 195 19.64 -5.42 29.48
C GLY A 195 18.38 -4.81 28.88
N HIS A 196 18.39 -3.52 28.57
CA HIS A 196 17.32 -2.82 27.87
C HIS A 196 17.70 -2.54 26.42
N LEU A 197 16.68 -2.43 25.55
CA LEU A 197 16.85 -2.08 24.16
C LEU A 197 16.35 -0.65 23.91
N PHE A 198 17.23 0.18 23.38
CA PHE A 198 16.90 1.58 23.03
C PHE A 198 16.82 1.72 21.51
N LEU A 199 15.73 2.31 21.04
CA LEU A 199 15.57 2.66 19.64
C LEU A 199 16.33 3.95 19.35
N ARG A 200 17.32 3.90 18.43
CA ARG A 200 18.16 5.03 18.06
C ARG A 200 17.61 5.80 16.88
N GLY A 201 16.93 5.13 15.97
CA GLY A 201 16.40 5.77 14.79
C GLY A 201 15.71 4.80 13.85
N VAL A 202 15.02 5.37 12.87
CA VAL A 202 14.27 4.65 11.86
C VAL A 202 14.56 5.25 10.50
N ASP A 203 14.89 4.41 9.53
CA ASP A 203 14.95 4.77 8.12
C ASP A 203 13.88 3.99 7.36
N VAL A 204 13.11 4.67 6.50
CA VAL A 204 12.13 4.04 5.62
C VAL A 204 12.57 4.23 4.18
N HIS A 205 12.67 3.15 3.43
CA HIS A 205 13.11 3.13 2.06
C HIS A 205 12.00 2.60 1.14
N GLU A 206 11.95 3.11 -0.09
CA GLU A 206 11.24 2.47 -1.18
C GLU A 206 12.08 1.34 -1.75
N CYS A 207 11.42 0.26 -2.18
CA CYS A 207 12.05 -0.90 -2.77
C CYS A 207 11.45 -1.24 -4.13
N ASP A 208 12.29 -1.78 -5.02
CA ASP A 208 11.83 -2.38 -6.27
C ASP A 208 11.13 -3.74 -6.02
N ALA A 209 10.66 -4.38 -7.09
CA ALA A 209 10.00 -5.69 -7.01
C ALA A 209 10.92 -6.81 -6.48
N LYS A 210 12.24 -6.60 -6.48
CA LYS A 210 13.25 -7.53 -5.94
C LYS A 210 13.72 -7.15 -4.53
N TRP A 211 13.07 -6.19 -3.91
CA TRP A 211 13.41 -5.67 -2.58
C TRP A 211 14.77 -4.96 -2.48
N ASN A 212 15.29 -4.46 -3.60
CA ASN A 212 16.43 -3.56 -3.58
C ASN A 212 15.96 -2.14 -3.22
N ILE A 213 16.73 -1.46 -2.38
CA ILE A 213 16.45 -0.07 -2.01
C ILE A 213 16.62 0.83 -3.24
N VAL A 214 15.61 1.68 -3.49
CA VAL A 214 15.59 2.66 -4.57
C VAL A 214 15.72 4.05 -3.98
N GLY A 215 16.84 4.73 -4.26
CA GLY A 215 17.07 6.10 -3.82
C GLY A 215 17.44 6.27 -2.34
N SER A 216 17.30 7.51 -1.85
CA SER A 216 17.52 7.86 -0.45
C SER A 216 16.32 7.46 0.43
N PRO A 217 16.51 7.36 1.77
CA PRO A 217 15.38 7.11 2.66
C PRO A 217 14.28 8.17 2.47
N VAL A 218 13.04 7.70 2.42
CA VAL A 218 11.85 8.58 2.36
C VAL A 218 11.65 9.29 3.70
N ILE A 219 11.99 8.59 4.78
CA ILE A 219 11.96 9.12 6.15
C ILE A 219 13.23 8.68 6.84
N THR A 220 13.90 9.63 7.48
CA THR A 220 15.02 9.38 8.40
C THR A 220 14.73 10.09 9.70
N ASN A 221 14.62 9.35 10.78
CA ASN A 221 14.55 9.87 12.13
C ASN A 221 15.68 9.20 12.94
N ARG A 222 16.72 9.98 13.25
CA ARG A 222 17.88 9.54 14.04
C ARG A 222 18.02 10.49 15.23
N ASN A 223 17.77 9.97 16.40
CA ASN A 223 17.99 10.67 17.69
C ASN A 223 19.44 10.52 18.17
#